data_34fef32b5116c5e7a651a27080e7cd3e
#
_entry.id   34fef32b5116c5e7a651a27080e7cd3e
#
_cell.length_a   1.000
_cell.length_b   1.000
_cell.length_c   1.000
_cell.angle_alpha   90.00
_cell.angle_beta   90.00
_cell.angle_gamma   90.00
#
_symmetry.space_group_name_H-M   'P 1'
#
loop_
_entity.id
_entity.type
_entity.pdbx_description
1 polymer ?
#
loop_
_entity_poly.entity_id
_entity_poly.type
_entity_poly.pdbx_seq_one_letter_code
_entity_poly.pdbx_strand_id
1 'polypeptide(L)'
;AYENKHKKKPASLEEVNCPNCGTKGKFTAPKQFSGLLKTYLGPVEDESGLAYLRPETAQGIFINFDNVASTSRKKPPFGIGQIGKSFRNEITPGNFIFRTREFEQMEMEFFVVPGTDEEWHQYWIDTRLAWYKDLGINSDRLRIFEHPKEKLSHYSKRTADIEYKFEFAGTE
;
A
#
# COMPACT_ATOMS: atom_id res chain seq x y z
N ALA A 1 15.55 -10.09 -9.92
CA ALA A 1 16.99 -10.15 -10.26
C ALA A 1 17.20 -10.58 -11.73
N TYR A 2 16.63 -11.72 -12.20
CA TYR A 2 16.79 -12.20 -13.59
C TYR A 2 16.19 -11.20 -14.60
N GLU A 3 14.97 -10.75 -14.40
CA GLU A 3 14.28 -9.80 -15.28
C GLU A 3 15.04 -8.48 -15.40
N ASN A 4 15.57 -7.96 -14.29
CA ASN A 4 16.36 -6.71 -14.30
C ASN A 4 17.65 -6.85 -15.09
N LYS A 5 18.30 -8.04 -15.06
CA LYS A 5 19.55 -8.29 -15.79
C LYS A 5 19.31 -8.55 -17.28
N HIS A 6 18.24 -9.25 -17.65
CA HIS A 6 17.99 -9.73 -19.01
C HIS A 6 16.89 -8.99 -19.75
N LYS A 7 16.15 -8.06 -19.06
CA LYS A 7 15.00 -7.30 -19.58
C LYS A 7 13.87 -8.19 -20.15
N LYS A 8 13.82 -9.46 -19.73
CA LYS A 8 12.80 -10.45 -20.11
C LYS A 8 12.59 -11.47 -19.00
N LYS A 9 11.41 -12.08 -18.99
CA LYS A 9 11.13 -13.18 -18.07
C LYS A 9 11.90 -14.44 -18.49
N PRO A 10 12.40 -15.26 -17.55
CA PRO A 10 12.99 -16.55 -17.89
C PRO A 10 11.94 -17.50 -18.45
N ALA A 11 12.30 -18.34 -19.41
CA ALA A 11 11.41 -19.37 -19.94
C ALA A 11 11.14 -20.49 -18.93
N SER A 12 12.12 -20.81 -18.09
CA SER A 12 11.99 -21.75 -16.99
C SER A 12 12.84 -21.35 -15.79
N LEU A 13 12.56 -21.92 -14.61
CA LEU A 13 13.39 -21.74 -13.43
C LEU A 13 14.79 -22.34 -13.56
N GLU A 14 14.98 -23.25 -14.49
CA GLU A 14 16.30 -23.86 -14.79
C GLU A 14 17.32 -22.87 -15.36
N GLU A 15 16.86 -21.78 -15.94
CA GLU A 15 17.69 -20.72 -16.48
C GLU A 15 18.15 -19.71 -15.43
N VAL A 16 17.55 -19.74 -14.24
CA VAL A 16 17.77 -18.76 -13.19
C VAL A 16 18.84 -19.22 -12.20
N ASN A 17 19.76 -18.34 -11.87
CA ASN A 17 20.73 -18.58 -10.80
C ASN A 17 20.15 -18.18 -9.44
N CYS A 18 20.41 -18.97 -8.41
CA CYS A 18 20.08 -18.59 -7.05
C CYS A 18 20.79 -17.28 -6.66
N PRO A 19 20.08 -16.25 -6.16
CA PRO A 19 20.70 -14.99 -5.80
C PRO A 19 21.66 -15.11 -4.61
N ASN A 20 21.52 -16.14 -3.78
CA ASN A 20 22.35 -16.32 -2.59
C ASN A 20 23.62 -17.15 -2.87
N CYS A 21 23.48 -18.29 -3.55
CA CYS A 21 24.59 -19.23 -3.74
C CYS A 21 25.05 -19.37 -5.21
N GLY A 22 24.39 -18.69 -6.14
CA GLY A 22 24.75 -18.75 -7.58
C GLY A 22 24.39 -20.05 -8.29
N THR A 23 23.94 -21.09 -7.61
CA THR A 23 23.60 -22.39 -8.21
C THR A 23 22.49 -22.23 -9.24
N LYS A 24 22.68 -22.71 -10.44
CA LYS A 24 21.74 -22.61 -11.54
C LYS A 24 20.67 -23.73 -11.48
N GLY A 25 19.39 -23.34 -11.69
CA GLY A 25 18.30 -24.26 -11.93
C GLY A 25 17.84 -25.13 -10.77
N LYS A 26 18.40 -24.96 -9.56
CA LYS A 26 18.02 -25.78 -8.40
C LYS A 26 17.07 -25.01 -7.49
N PHE A 27 15.80 -24.96 -7.87
CA PHE A 27 14.73 -24.37 -7.07
C PHE A 27 13.71 -25.44 -6.66
N THR A 28 13.12 -25.28 -5.49
CA THR A 28 11.93 -26.03 -5.12
C THR A 28 10.75 -25.61 -5.99
N ALA A 29 9.73 -26.46 -6.11
CA ALA A 29 8.49 -26.08 -6.80
C ALA A 29 7.92 -24.76 -6.19
N PRO A 30 7.41 -23.87 -7.04
CA PRO A 30 6.75 -22.65 -6.56
C PRO A 30 5.60 -22.99 -5.62
N LYS A 31 5.54 -22.32 -4.49
CA LYS A 31 4.41 -22.42 -3.57
C LYS A 31 3.53 -21.20 -3.72
N GLN A 32 2.22 -21.41 -3.65
CA GLN A 32 1.28 -20.30 -3.64
C GLN A 32 1.50 -19.46 -2.37
N PHE A 33 1.64 -18.17 -2.56
CA PHE A 33 1.82 -17.21 -1.48
C PHE A 33 0.53 -16.41 -1.27
N SER A 34 0.11 -16.26 -0.01
CA SER A 34 -0.99 -15.38 0.37
C SER A 34 -0.43 -14.11 0.99
N GLY A 35 -0.77 -12.96 0.43
CA GLY A 35 -0.44 -11.65 1.01
C GLY A 35 -1.22 -11.34 2.29
N LEU A 36 -2.30 -12.08 2.57
CA LEU A 36 -3.09 -11.93 3.78
C LEU A 36 -2.57 -12.83 4.90
N LEU A 37 -2.49 -12.30 6.10
CA LEU A 37 -2.25 -13.06 7.32
C LEU A 37 -3.55 -13.74 7.76
N LYS A 38 -3.44 -15.03 8.05
CA LYS A 38 -4.54 -15.85 8.57
C LYS A 38 -4.45 -15.94 10.08
N THR A 39 -5.61 -16.05 10.72
CA THR A 39 -5.76 -16.39 12.13
C THR A 39 -6.99 -17.25 12.31
N TYR A 40 -7.19 -17.76 13.52
CA TYR A 40 -8.36 -18.55 13.88
C TYR A 40 -9.06 -17.91 15.06
N LEU A 41 -10.38 -17.88 15.01
CA LEU A 41 -11.24 -17.41 16.09
C LEU A 41 -11.66 -18.61 16.93
N GLY A 42 -11.62 -18.46 18.24
CA GLY A 42 -11.99 -19.53 19.16
C GLY A 42 -10.81 -20.43 19.56
N PRO A 43 -11.09 -21.47 20.39
CA PRO A 43 -10.05 -22.30 21.01
C PRO A 43 -9.51 -23.41 20.09
N VAL A 44 -10.16 -23.66 18.96
CA VAL A 44 -9.79 -24.72 18.02
C VAL A 44 -9.45 -24.12 16.66
N GLU A 45 -8.34 -24.54 16.10
CA GLU A 45 -7.90 -24.14 14.74
C GLU A 45 -8.56 -25.05 13.70
N ASP A 46 -9.75 -24.67 13.25
CA ASP A 46 -10.47 -25.33 12.18
C ASP A 46 -10.94 -24.32 11.10
N GLU A 47 -11.46 -24.82 10.00
CA GLU A 47 -11.92 -23.97 8.89
C GLU A 47 -13.08 -23.04 9.26
N SER A 48 -13.89 -23.41 10.24
CA SER A 48 -15.03 -22.59 10.70
C SER A 48 -14.59 -21.34 11.45
N GLY A 49 -13.42 -21.42 12.11
CA GLY A 49 -12.78 -20.31 12.82
C GLY A 49 -11.82 -19.49 11.97
N LEU A 50 -11.57 -19.86 10.71
CA LEU A 50 -10.60 -19.16 9.87
C LEU A 50 -10.99 -17.71 9.63
N ALA A 51 -10.09 -16.79 9.95
CA ALA A 51 -10.24 -15.37 9.68
C ALA A 51 -8.98 -14.79 9.03
N TYR A 52 -9.13 -13.65 8.39
CA TYR A 52 -8.02 -12.93 7.77
C TYR A 52 -7.85 -11.58 8.45
N LEU A 53 -6.61 -11.24 8.76
CA LEU A 53 -6.28 -9.92 9.26
C LEU A 53 -6.29 -8.93 8.10
N ARG A 54 -6.85 -7.74 8.32
CA ARG A 54 -6.99 -6.72 7.26
C ARG A 54 -5.62 -6.21 6.79
N PRO A 55 -5.37 -6.08 5.48
CA PRO A 55 -4.12 -5.56 4.94
C PRO A 55 -4.06 -4.03 4.88
N GLU A 56 -5.21 -3.38 5.07
CA GLU A 56 -5.41 -1.92 5.04
C GLU A 56 -6.70 -1.54 5.74
N THR A 57 -6.89 -0.26 6.02
CA THR A 57 -8.09 0.24 6.70
C THR A 57 -9.18 0.71 5.73
N ALA A 58 -8.87 0.84 4.43
CA ALA A 58 -9.77 1.36 3.40
C ALA A 58 -11.08 0.57 3.29
N GLN A 59 -11.03 -0.77 3.30
CA GLN A 59 -12.24 -1.59 3.18
C GLN A 59 -13.27 -1.29 4.25
N GLY A 60 -12.82 -1.07 5.50
CA GLY A 60 -13.70 -0.70 6.60
C GLY A 60 -14.38 0.64 6.36
N ILE A 61 -13.70 1.59 5.75
CA ILE A 61 -14.25 2.90 5.40
C ILE A 61 -15.33 2.75 4.32
N PHE A 62 -15.05 2.01 3.24
CA PHE A 62 -16.01 1.81 2.15
C PHE A 62 -17.27 1.06 2.61
N ILE A 63 -17.12 -0.01 3.39
CA ILE A 63 -18.24 -0.78 3.92
C ILE A 63 -19.16 0.08 4.80
N ASN A 64 -18.60 1.02 5.55
CA ASN A 64 -19.35 1.89 6.46
C ASN A 64 -19.83 3.20 5.82
N PHE A 65 -19.59 3.43 4.53
CA PHE A 65 -19.92 4.69 3.86
C PHE A 65 -21.39 5.10 4.05
N ASP A 66 -22.32 4.22 3.71
CA ASP A 66 -23.75 4.51 3.81
C ASP A 66 -24.21 4.77 5.25
N ASN A 67 -23.68 4.00 6.20
CA ASN A 67 -23.95 4.19 7.61
C ASN A 67 -23.47 5.55 8.11
N VAL A 68 -22.24 5.93 7.78
CA VAL A 68 -21.66 7.22 8.17
C VAL A 68 -22.39 8.36 7.49
N ALA A 69 -22.65 8.28 6.18
CA ALA A 69 -23.36 9.32 5.44
C ALA A 69 -24.75 9.58 6.01
N SER A 70 -25.50 8.50 6.33
CA SER A 70 -26.85 8.57 6.87
C SER A 70 -26.89 9.13 8.29
N THR A 71 -26.05 8.59 9.19
CA THR A 71 -26.03 8.98 10.61
C THR A 71 -25.50 10.40 10.82
N SER A 72 -24.48 10.79 10.06
CA SER A 72 -23.92 12.15 10.11
C SER A 72 -24.66 13.16 9.23
N ARG A 73 -25.63 12.70 8.42
CA ARG A 73 -26.37 13.51 7.45
C ARG A 73 -25.47 14.29 6.49
N LYS A 74 -24.34 13.67 6.09
CA LYS A 74 -23.39 14.26 5.18
C LYS A 74 -23.68 13.87 3.73
N LYS A 75 -23.36 14.79 2.82
CA LYS A 75 -23.31 14.56 1.37
C LYS A 75 -21.93 14.90 0.87
N PRO A 76 -21.44 14.25 -0.21
CA PRO A 76 -20.18 14.63 -0.82
C PRO A 76 -20.13 16.16 -1.14
N PRO A 77 -18.98 16.82 -0.94
CA PRO A 77 -17.71 16.22 -0.52
C PRO A 77 -17.58 16.04 1.00
N PHE A 78 -17.12 14.86 1.44
CA PHE A 78 -16.71 14.64 2.84
C PHE A 78 -15.71 13.47 2.92
N GLY A 79 -14.91 13.45 3.98
CA GLY A 79 -13.94 12.38 4.23
C GLY A 79 -14.32 11.51 5.41
N ILE A 80 -13.91 10.23 5.35
CA ILE A 80 -13.93 9.30 6.46
C ILE A 80 -12.49 8.87 6.71
N GLY A 81 -11.99 9.15 7.91
CA GLY A 81 -10.65 8.75 8.34
C GLY A 81 -10.69 7.59 9.31
N GLN A 82 -9.69 6.75 9.25
CA GLN A 82 -9.47 5.66 10.18
C GLN A 82 -7.99 5.56 10.54
N ILE A 83 -7.73 5.38 11.85
CA ILE A 83 -6.41 5.05 12.37
C ILE A 83 -6.51 3.66 12.99
N GLY A 84 -5.58 2.78 12.66
CA GLY A 84 -5.59 1.43 13.21
C GLY A 84 -4.52 0.54 12.62
N LYS A 85 -4.46 -0.68 13.13
CA LYS A 85 -3.50 -1.68 12.68
C LYS A 85 -3.90 -2.30 11.35
N SER A 86 -2.89 -2.56 10.53
CA SER A 86 -2.96 -3.31 9.28
C SER A 86 -1.90 -4.39 9.26
N PHE A 87 -2.14 -5.44 8.47
CA PHE A 87 -1.33 -6.65 8.50
C PHE A 87 -1.06 -7.13 7.08
N ARG A 88 0.19 -7.25 6.72
CA ARG A 88 0.60 -7.78 5.42
C ARG A 88 1.57 -8.92 5.61
N ASN A 89 1.36 -10.03 4.95
CA ASN A 89 2.24 -11.18 5.02
C ASN A 89 3.49 -10.97 4.15
N GLU A 90 4.35 -10.05 4.56
CA GLU A 90 5.57 -9.72 3.82
C GLU A 90 6.51 -10.91 3.75
N ILE A 91 7.00 -11.20 2.54
CA ILE A 91 7.97 -12.28 2.32
C ILE A 91 9.29 -11.96 3.02
N THR A 92 9.74 -10.71 2.92
CA THR A 92 11.02 -10.27 3.46
C THR A 92 10.84 -8.98 4.27
N PRO A 93 10.41 -9.07 5.53
CA PRO A 93 10.44 -7.93 6.43
C PRO A 93 11.89 -7.44 6.60
N GLY A 94 12.06 -6.14 6.81
CA GLY A 94 13.41 -5.59 6.94
C GLY A 94 13.44 -4.08 7.13
N ASN A 95 14.66 -3.54 7.19
CA ASN A 95 14.93 -2.12 7.36
C ASN A 95 14.26 -1.54 8.62
N PHE A 96 14.45 -2.21 9.74
CA PHE A 96 13.86 -1.87 11.05
C PHE A 96 12.34 -1.80 10.95
N ILE A 97 11.71 -0.65 11.11
CA ILE A 97 10.25 -0.47 11.07
C ILE A 97 9.71 -0.19 9.65
N PHE A 98 10.57 -0.07 8.65
CA PHE A 98 10.16 0.32 7.30
C PHE A 98 9.26 -0.74 6.62
N ARG A 99 9.58 -2.05 6.82
CA ARG A 99 8.80 -3.15 6.26
C ARG A 99 8.53 -4.21 7.30
N THR A 100 7.36 -4.12 7.91
CA THR A 100 6.89 -5.03 8.97
C THR A 100 5.60 -5.73 8.55
N ARG A 101 5.28 -6.85 9.20
CA ARG A 101 4.02 -7.57 8.95
C ARG A 101 2.83 -6.97 9.68
N GLU A 102 3.08 -6.26 10.76
CA GLU A 102 2.09 -5.51 11.55
C GLU A 102 2.54 -4.06 11.61
N PHE A 103 1.67 -3.13 11.27
CA PHE A 103 1.96 -1.70 11.28
C PHE A 103 0.68 -0.90 11.56
N GLU A 104 0.84 0.34 11.98
CA GLU A 104 -0.26 1.28 12.09
C GLU A 104 -0.40 2.07 10.80
N GLN A 105 -1.65 2.32 10.43
CA GLN A 105 -2.02 3.08 9.26
C GLN A 105 -2.99 4.18 9.65
N MET A 106 -2.80 5.37 9.11
CA MET A 106 -3.76 6.45 9.11
C MET A 106 -4.20 6.69 7.67
N GLU A 107 -5.47 6.44 7.43
CA GLU A 107 -6.04 6.46 6.09
C GLU A 107 -7.29 7.33 6.07
N MET A 108 -7.51 8.06 4.99
CA MET A 108 -8.70 8.86 4.77
C MET A 108 -9.20 8.66 3.33
N GLU A 109 -10.44 8.23 3.21
CA GLU A 109 -11.15 8.22 1.95
C GLU A 109 -12.00 9.48 1.83
N PHE A 110 -11.74 10.29 0.82
CA PHE A 110 -12.47 11.52 0.59
C PHE A 110 -13.42 11.37 -0.59
N PHE A 111 -14.71 11.35 -0.28
CA PHE A 111 -15.79 11.11 -1.25
C PHE A 111 -16.23 12.43 -1.88
N VAL A 112 -16.25 12.46 -3.19
CA VAL A 112 -16.52 13.68 -3.97
C VAL A 112 -17.69 13.47 -4.94
N VAL A 113 -18.24 14.58 -5.44
CA VAL A 113 -19.25 14.53 -6.50
C VAL A 113 -18.59 14.01 -7.79
N PRO A 114 -19.22 13.07 -8.52
CA PRO A 114 -18.66 12.57 -9.77
C PRO A 114 -18.28 13.71 -10.74
N GLY A 115 -17.07 13.60 -11.32
CA GLY A 115 -16.50 14.60 -12.22
C GLY A 115 -15.69 15.71 -11.57
N THR A 116 -15.61 15.77 -10.24
CA THR A 116 -14.77 16.75 -9.50
C THR A 116 -13.51 16.10 -8.90
N ASP A 117 -13.26 14.87 -9.23
CA ASP A 117 -12.19 14.04 -8.64
C ASP A 117 -10.78 14.60 -8.91
N GLU A 118 -10.51 15.13 -10.11
CA GLU A 118 -9.19 15.68 -10.45
C GLU A 118 -8.88 16.98 -9.70
N GLU A 119 -9.87 17.86 -9.56
CA GLU A 119 -9.74 19.09 -8.78
C GLU A 119 -9.47 18.80 -7.31
N TRP A 120 -10.25 17.88 -6.71
CA TRP A 120 -10.05 17.46 -5.34
C TRP A 120 -8.73 16.72 -5.11
N HIS A 121 -8.28 15.93 -6.09
CA HIS A 121 -6.98 15.27 -6.01
C HIS A 121 -5.84 16.31 -5.94
N GLN A 122 -5.87 17.34 -6.80
CA GLN A 122 -4.88 18.41 -6.75
C GLN A 122 -4.95 19.19 -5.44
N TYR A 123 -6.16 19.53 -4.99
CA TYR A 123 -6.36 20.18 -3.69
C TYR A 123 -5.69 19.41 -2.54
N TRP A 124 -5.83 18.07 -2.52
CA TRP A 124 -5.24 17.25 -1.47
C TRP A 124 -3.72 17.14 -1.58
N ILE A 125 -3.14 17.12 -2.79
CA ILE A 125 -1.69 17.18 -2.98
C ILE A 125 -1.14 18.46 -2.35
N ASP A 126 -1.72 19.60 -2.71
CA ASP A 126 -1.27 20.90 -2.24
C ASP A 126 -1.44 21.06 -0.72
N THR A 127 -2.59 20.61 -0.20
CA THR A 127 -2.89 20.64 1.23
C THR A 127 -1.92 19.76 2.04
N ARG A 128 -1.63 18.55 1.55
CA ARG A 128 -0.69 17.63 2.23
C ARG A 128 0.74 18.15 2.19
N LEU A 129 1.15 18.73 1.07
CA LEU A 129 2.48 19.34 0.95
C LEU A 129 2.62 20.53 1.90
N ALA A 130 1.61 21.38 1.99
CA ALA A 130 1.58 22.50 2.95
C ALA A 130 1.64 22.00 4.40
N TRP A 131 0.86 20.96 4.73
CA TRP A 131 0.86 20.37 6.06
C TRP A 131 2.23 19.86 6.49
N TYR A 132 2.98 19.18 5.60
CA TYR A 132 4.35 18.73 5.91
C TYR A 132 5.28 19.93 6.18
N LYS A 133 5.14 21.01 5.43
CA LYS A 133 5.93 22.25 5.66
C LYS A 133 5.59 22.89 7.00
N ASP A 134 4.31 22.94 7.35
CA ASP A 134 3.83 23.50 8.62
C ASP A 134 4.32 22.69 9.83
N LEU A 135 4.53 21.39 9.66
CA LEU A 135 5.18 20.53 10.65
C LEU A 135 6.70 20.72 10.74
N GLY A 136 7.29 21.62 9.95
CA GLY A 136 8.71 21.93 9.96
C GLY A 136 9.58 20.98 9.12
N ILE A 137 8.99 20.16 8.25
CA ILE A 137 9.75 19.32 7.33
C ILE A 137 10.38 20.21 6.25
N ASN A 138 11.69 20.03 6.02
CA ASN A 138 12.43 20.82 5.05
C ASN A 138 11.88 20.60 3.63
N SER A 139 11.33 21.67 3.05
CA SER A 139 10.72 21.65 1.72
C SER A 139 11.69 21.28 0.59
N ASP A 140 13.00 21.57 0.75
CA ASP A 140 14.01 21.23 -0.27
C ASP A 140 14.26 19.72 -0.37
N ARG A 141 13.77 18.95 0.61
CA ARG A 141 13.83 17.51 0.65
C ARG A 141 12.52 16.83 0.26
N LEU A 142 11.47 17.59 0.00
CA LEU A 142 10.18 17.08 -0.44
C LEU A 142 10.07 17.15 -1.96
N ARG A 143 9.51 16.12 -2.56
CA ARG A 143 9.08 16.16 -3.97
C ARG A 143 7.73 15.47 -4.14
N ILE A 144 6.99 15.90 -5.14
CA ILE A 144 5.81 15.20 -5.62
C ILE A 144 6.26 14.25 -6.72
N PHE A 145 5.96 12.96 -6.55
CA PHE A 145 6.22 11.93 -7.55
C PHE A 145 4.90 11.44 -8.14
N GLU A 146 4.67 11.76 -9.40
CA GLU A 146 3.49 11.28 -10.14
C GLU A 146 3.79 9.92 -10.74
N HIS A 147 2.92 8.94 -10.46
CA HIS A 147 3.06 7.61 -11.03
C HIS A 147 2.75 7.61 -12.53
N PRO A 148 3.61 6.99 -13.36
CA PRO A 148 3.33 6.82 -14.77
C PRO A 148 2.12 5.89 -14.98
N LYS A 149 1.38 6.09 -16.07
CA LYS A 149 0.10 5.39 -16.35
C LYS A 149 0.22 3.86 -16.29
N GLU A 150 1.37 3.33 -16.70
CA GLU A 150 1.64 1.89 -16.73
C GLU A 150 1.78 1.25 -15.32
N LYS A 151 1.95 2.08 -14.29
CA LYS A 151 2.08 1.65 -12.89
C LYS A 151 0.83 1.91 -12.06
N LEU A 152 -0.17 2.56 -12.63
CA LEU A 152 -1.42 2.82 -11.92
C LEU A 152 -2.20 1.52 -11.69
N SER A 153 -2.88 1.44 -10.55
CA SER A 153 -3.88 0.41 -10.32
C SER A 153 -5.03 0.55 -11.32
N HIS A 154 -5.68 -0.56 -11.66
CA HIS A 154 -6.74 -0.59 -12.67
C HIS A 154 -7.93 0.34 -12.38
N TYR A 155 -8.13 0.72 -11.13
CA TYR A 155 -9.18 1.64 -10.68
C TYR A 155 -8.71 3.09 -10.55
N SER A 156 -7.43 3.37 -10.70
CA SER A 156 -6.84 4.69 -10.46
C SER A 156 -6.69 5.48 -11.75
N LYS A 157 -7.13 6.74 -11.74
CA LYS A 157 -6.88 7.70 -12.82
C LYS A 157 -5.52 8.38 -12.66
N ARG A 158 -5.13 8.66 -11.41
CA ARG A 158 -3.93 9.39 -11.06
C ARG A 158 -3.47 8.99 -9.67
N THR A 159 -2.17 8.85 -9.49
CA THR A 159 -1.55 8.60 -8.17
C THR A 159 -0.33 9.51 -8.04
N ALA A 160 -0.23 10.19 -6.91
CA ALA A 160 0.91 11.04 -6.58
C ALA A 160 1.36 10.74 -5.16
N ASP A 161 2.67 10.57 -4.98
CA ASP A 161 3.31 10.41 -3.69
C ASP A 161 4.02 11.72 -3.32
N ILE A 162 4.04 12.07 -2.04
CA ILE A 162 4.92 13.09 -1.50
C ILE A 162 6.09 12.36 -0.87
N GLU A 163 7.23 12.42 -1.50
CA GLU A 163 8.43 11.72 -1.10
C GLU A 163 9.41 12.64 -0.37
N TYR A 164 10.14 12.07 0.58
CA TYR A 164 11.19 12.76 1.33
C TYR A 164 12.56 12.17 1.02
N LYS A 165 13.54 13.02 0.75
CA LYS A 165 14.91 12.63 0.48
C LYS A 165 15.67 12.42 1.79
N PHE A 166 15.83 11.16 2.20
CA PHE A 166 16.69 10.77 3.31
C PHE A 166 18.18 10.84 2.94
N GLU A 167 19.04 11.07 3.92
CA GLU A 167 20.48 11.15 3.69
C GLU A 167 21.10 9.78 3.38
N PHE A 168 20.51 8.72 3.93
CA PHE A 168 21.06 7.36 3.87
C PHE A 168 20.34 6.44 2.87
N ALA A 169 19.13 6.75 2.46
CA ALA A 169 18.29 5.81 1.70
C ALA A 169 17.76 6.39 0.36
N GLY A 170 18.16 7.61 0.01
CA GLY A 170 17.60 8.26 -1.17
C GLY A 170 16.21 8.85 -0.91
N THR A 171 15.30 8.72 -1.88
CA THR A 171 13.96 9.33 -1.80
C THR A 171 12.91 8.27 -1.51
N GLU A 172 12.13 8.48 -0.48
CA GLU A 172 11.00 7.65 -0.04
C GLU A 172 9.76 8.53 0.21
#